data_c28a275ba13946dbb1f53f5a0ba6ceaf
#
_entry.id   c28a275ba13946dbb1f53f5a0ba6ceaf
#
_cell.length_a   1.000
_cell.length_b   1.000
_cell.length_c   1.000
_cell.angle_alpha   90.00
_cell.angle_beta   90.00
_cell.angle_gamma   90.00
#
_symmetry.space_group_name_H-M   'P 1'
#
loop_
_entity.id
_entity.type
_entity.pdbx_description
1 polymer ?
#
loop_
_entity_poly.entity_id
_entity_poly.type
_entity_poly.pdbx_seq_one_letter_code
_entity_poly.pdbx_strand_id
1 'polypeptide(L)'
;MDTLPDGRVSASSVDLLHLFTNSRDELFRVLDEARDAIKQDGMIWVSWYKKAAKLPTEITEDTIREAALPMGLVDVKVCAVDEKWSGLKLVIRKELRN
;
A
#
# COMPACT_ATOMS: atom_id res chain seq x y z
N MET A 1 15.92 -13.51 -14.99
CA MET A 1 15.54 -12.85 -15.13
C MET A 1 15.06 -12.21 -15.43
N ASP A 2 14.60 -12.52 -15.65
CA ASP A 2 14.37 -11.68 -16.06
C ASP A 2 13.85 -10.67 -15.60
N THR A 3 14.20 -10.35 -15.03
CA THR A 3 13.95 -9.02 -14.61
C THR A 3 13.65 -8.12 -15.78
N LEU A 4 12.67 -7.29 -15.65
CA LEU A 4 12.42 -6.33 -16.69
C LEU A 4 13.59 -5.36 -16.76
N PRO A 5 14.00 -4.98 -17.96
CA PRO A 5 15.19 -4.14 -18.11
C PRO A 5 15.17 -2.86 -17.34
N ASP A 6 14.01 -2.25 -17.21
CA ASP A 6 13.89 -0.97 -16.50
C ASP A 6 13.29 -1.13 -15.12
N GLY A 7 13.16 -2.37 -14.67
CA GLY A 7 12.61 -2.64 -13.37
C GLY A 7 11.11 -2.48 -13.25
N ARG A 8 10.46 -2.09 -14.32
CA ARG A 8 9.01 -1.96 -14.27
C ARG A 8 8.33 -3.29 -14.41
N VAL A 9 7.18 -3.40 -13.75
CA VAL A 9 6.36 -4.59 -13.88
C VAL A 9 5.22 -4.28 -14.85
N SER A 10 4.71 -5.32 -15.45
CA SER A 10 3.52 -5.19 -16.27
C SER A 10 2.34 -4.90 -15.36
N ALA A 11 1.37 -4.17 -15.89
CA ALA A 11 0.17 -3.85 -15.14
C ALA A 11 -0.49 -5.14 -14.65
N SER A 12 -0.96 -5.13 -13.41
CA SER A 12 -1.71 -6.23 -12.82
C SER A 12 -0.95 -7.54 -12.75
N SER A 13 0.38 -7.47 -12.63
CA SER A 13 1.20 -8.67 -12.63
C SER A 13 1.74 -9.06 -11.25
N VAL A 14 1.53 -8.25 -10.24
CA VAL A 14 2.11 -8.45 -8.90
C VAL A 14 1.04 -8.92 -7.94
N ASP A 15 1.35 -9.96 -7.16
CA ASP A 15 0.43 -10.49 -6.15
C ASP A 15 0.48 -9.69 -4.85
N LEU A 16 1.65 -9.15 -4.52
CA LEU A 16 1.86 -8.47 -3.24
C LEU A 16 2.86 -7.34 -3.44
N LEU A 17 2.50 -6.17 -2.96
CA LEU A 17 3.42 -5.05 -2.87
C LEU A 17 3.49 -4.59 -1.43
N HIS A 18 4.67 -4.23 -0.98
CA HIS A 18 4.88 -3.70 0.36
C HIS A 18 5.53 -2.34 0.23
N LEU A 19 4.84 -1.33 0.72
CA LEU A 19 5.29 0.06 0.65
C LEU A 19 5.65 0.55 2.03
N PHE A 20 6.76 1.28 2.13
CA PHE A 20 7.16 1.93 3.36
C PHE A 20 7.17 3.43 3.09
N THR A 21 6.37 4.18 3.81
CA THR A 21 6.31 5.63 3.61
C THR A 21 5.83 6.33 4.86
N ASN A 22 6.33 7.54 5.06
CA ASN A 22 5.87 8.39 6.15
C ASN A 22 5.50 9.78 5.63
N SER A 23 5.42 9.94 4.30
CA SER A 23 5.04 11.16 3.65
C SER A 23 3.67 11.00 3.00
N ARG A 24 2.77 11.93 3.27
CA ARG A 24 1.43 11.91 2.70
C ARG A 24 1.46 12.00 1.17
N ASP A 25 2.28 12.90 0.63
CA ASP A 25 2.36 13.06 -0.83
C ASP A 25 2.93 11.81 -1.47
N GLU A 26 3.94 11.24 -0.86
CA GLU A 26 4.53 10.00 -1.36
C GLU A 26 3.52 8.86 -1.31
N LEU A 27 2.75 8.78 -0.23
CA LEU A 27 1.74 7.74 -0.09
C LEU A 27 0.76 7.76 -1.25
N PHE A 28 0.22 8.93 -1.56
CA PHE A 28 -0.76 9.04 -2.63
C PHE A 28 -0.17 8.63 -3.97
N ARG A 29 1.06 9.06 -4.24
CA ARG A 29 1.73 8.76 -5.49
C ARG A 29 2.07 7.27 -5.64
N VAL A 30 2.70 6.70 -4.60
CA VAL A 30 3.12 5.29 -4.70
C VAL A 30 1.93 4.35 -4.63
N LEU A 31 0.90 4.72 -3.90
CA LEU A 31 -0.30 3.89 -3.81
C LEU A 31 -1.02 3.83 -5.14
N ASP A 32 -1.09 4.95 -5.85
CA ASP A 32 -1.69 4.99 -7.17
C ASP A 32 -0.94 4.06 -8.14
N GLU A 33 0.39 4.10 -8.11
CA GLU A 33 1.20 3.22 -8.94
C GLU A 33 1.02 1.76 -8.54
N ALA A 34 0.99 1.50 -7.25
CA ALA A 34 0.84 0.14 -6.75
C ALA A 34 -0.52 -0.44 -7.13
N ARG A 35 -1.55 0.37 -7.09
CA ARG A 35 -2.89 -0.05 -7.45
C ARG A 35 -2.94 -0.59 -8.88
N ASP A 36 -2.19 0.05 -9.79
CA ASP A 36 -2.13 -0.39 -11.18
C ASP A 36 -1.26 -1.61 -11.38
N ALA A 37 -0.35 -1.87 -10.46
CA ALA A 37 0.62 -2.96 -10.61
C ALA A 37 0.13 -4.29 -10.04
N ILE A 38 -0.79 -4.28 -9.08
CA ILE A 38 -1.24 -5.52 -8.46
C ILE A 38 -2.31 -6.22 -9.27
N LYS A 39 -2.37 -7.54 -9.12
CA LYS A 39 -3.45 -8.32 -9.69
C LYS A 39 -4.74 -8.01 -8.96
N GLN A 40 -5.87 -8.35 -9.56
CA GLN A 40 -7.17 -8.06 -8.98
C GLN A 40 -7.38 -8.71 -7.62
N ASP A 41 -6.76 -9.85 -7.39
CA ASP A 41 -6.79 -10.51 -6.09
C ASP A 41 -5.51 -10.28 -5.30
N GLY A 42 -4.70 -9.33 -5.74
CA GLY A 42 -3.47 -9.00 -5.05
C GLY A 42 -3.70 -8.12 -3.84
N MET A 43 -2.62 -7.81 -3.15
CA MET A 43 -2.70 -6.99 -1.95
C MET A 43 -1.55 -6.00 -1.89
N ILE A 44 -1.80 -4.92 -1.17
CA ILE A 44 -0.79 -3.90 -0.91
C ILE A 44 -0.68 -3.75 0.61
N TRP A 45 0.53 -3.88 1.14
CA TRP A 45 0.79 -3.57 2.53
C TRP A 45 1.47 -2.22 2.59
N VAL A 46 0.90 -1.30 3.35
CA VAL A 46 1.49 0.02 3.56
C VAL A 46 1.98 0.08 5.00
N SER A 47 3.25 0.35 5.17
CA SER A 47 3.86 0.47 6.49
C SER A 47 4.31 1.90 6.75
N TRP A 48 4.11 2.34 7.97
CA TRP A 48 4.49 3.68 8.41
C TRP A 48 4.94 3.61 9.86
N TYR A 49 5.59 4.68 10.33
CA TYR A 49 6.00 4.72 11.74
C TYR A 49 4.76 4.74 12.62
N LYS A 50 4.69 3.81 13.56
CA LYS A 50 3.57 3.80 14.48
C LYS A 50 3.71 4.93 15.48
N LYS A 51 2.57 5.37 15.98
CA LYS A 51 2.51 6.49 16.89
C LYS A 51 3.35 6.25 18.14
N ALA A 52 3.36 5.04 18.65
CA ALA A 52 4.11 4.69 19.84
C ALA A 52 5.63 4.83 19.67
N ALA A 53 6.11 4.79 18.43
CA ALA A 53 7.54 4.95 18.17
C ALA A 53 8.01 6.39 18.30
N LYS A 54 7.06 7.35 18.27
CA LYS A 54 7.34 8.78 18.38
C LYS A 54 8.31 9.28 17.32
N LEU A 55 8.30 8.65 16.17
CA LEU A 55 9.09 9.07 15.03
C LEU A 55 8.24 9.92 14.10
N PRO A 56 8.85 10.86 13.35
CA PRO A 56 8.07 11.74 12.48
C PRO A 56 7.35 10.96 11.39
N THR A 57 6.06 11.19 11.24
CA THR A 57 5.30 10.60 10.16
C THR A 57 4.07 11.46 9.90
N GLU A 58 3.69 11.54 8.64
CA GLU A 58 2.44 12.19 8.24
C GLU A 58 1.33 11.17 8.05
N ILE A 59 1.62 9.90 8.27
CA ILE A 59 0.72 8.80 7.93
C ILE A 59 0.03 8.25 9.17
N THR A 60 -1.28 8.05 9.05
CA THR A 60 -2.08 7.31 10.02
C THR A 60 -2.94 6.36 9.22
N GLU A 61 -3.68 5.49 9.92
CA GLU A 61 -4.64 4.61 9.26
C GLU A 61 -5.64 5.41 8.45
N ASP A 62 -6.11 6.52 9.00
CA ASP A 62 -7.08 7.35 8.31
C ASP A 62 -6.50 7.97 7.05
N THR A 63 -5.23 8.37 7.07
CA THR A 63 -4.56 8.90 5.89
C THR A 63 -4.54 7.86 4.77
N ILE A 64 -4.24 6.62 5.12
CA ILE A 64 -4.19 5.55 4.14
C ILE A 64 -5.58 5.26 3.57
N ARG A 65 -6.59 5.23 4.43
CA ARG A 65 -7.97 5.03 3.97
C ARG A 65 -8.41 6.16 3.05
N GLU A 66 -8.05 7.38 3.38
CA GLU A 66 -8.38 8.55 2.58
C GLU A 66 -7.80 8.42 1.16
N ALA A 67 -6.58 7.89 1.06
CA ALA A 67 -5.95 7.68 -0.23
C ALA A 67 -6.52 6.46 -0.96
N ALA A 68 -6.81 5.40 -0.22
CA ALA A 68 -7.16 4.11 -0.81
C ALA A 68 -8.59 4.03 -1.30
N LEU A 69 -9.53 4.56 -0.54
CA LEU A 69 -10.94 4.39 -0.86
C LEU A 69 -11.33 4.95 -2.24
N PRO A 70 -10.88 6.15 -2.63
CA PRO A 70 -11.20 6.65 -3.98
C PRO A 70 -10.59 5.80 -5.09
N MET A 71 -9.54 5.04 -4.78
CA MET A 71 -8.89 4.17 -5.76
C MET A 71 -9.54 2.81 -5.89
N GLY A 72 -10.58 2.56 -5.10
CA GLY A 72 -11.22 1.26 -5.10
C GLY A 72 -10.53 0.22 -4.23
N LEU A 73 -9.70 0.65 -3.30
CA LEU A 73 -9.03 -0.22 -2.35
C LEU A 73 -9.73 -0.13 -1.01
N VAL A 74 -9.70 -1.22 -0.25
CA VAL A 74 -10.24 -1.24 1.11
C VAL A 74 -9.20 -1.85 2.04
N ASP A 75 -9.22 -1.38 3.28
CA ASP A 75 -8.35 -1.91 4.31
C ASP A 75 -9.01 -3.15 4.93
N VAL A 76 -8.23 -4.18 5.11
CA VAL A 76 -8.75 -5.45 5.64
C VAL A 76 -8.06 -5.91 6.92
N LYS A 77 -6.87 -5.39 7.20
CA LYS A 77 -6.15 -5.82 8.40
C LYS A 77 -5.10 -4.80 8.77
N VAL A 78 -4.97 -4.57 10.07
CA VAL A 78 -3.89 -3.74 10.64
C VAL A 78 -3.06 -4.63 11.54
N CYS A 79 -1.75 -4.50 11.44
CA CYS A 79 -0.88 -5.22 12.37
C CYS A 79 0.40 -4.44 12.62
N ALA A 80 1.07 -4.77 13.71
CA ALA A 80 2.38 -4.23 13.99
C ALA A 80 3.38 -5.01 13.16
N VAL A 81 4.21 -4.30 12.41
CA VAL A 81 5.26 -4.95 11.62
C VAL A 81 6.46 -5.21 12.53
N ASP A 82 6.83 -4.20 13.32
CA ASP A 82 7.86 -4.34 14.34
C ASP A 82 7.69 -3.23 15.37
N GLU A 83 8.75 -2.94 16.13
CA GLU A 83 8.69 -1.94 17.19
C GLU A 83 8.39 -0.55 16.69
N LYS A 84 8.79 -0.22 15.47
CA LYS A 84 8.68 1.13 14.92
C LYS A 84 7.61 1.26 13.84
N TRP A 85 7.21 0.15 13.22
CA TRP A 85 6.37 0.18 12.04
C TRP A 85 5.04 -0.50 12.28
N SER A 86 3.99 0.11 11.76
CA SER A 86 2.68 -0.50 11.63
C SER A 86 2.42 -0.81 10.17
N GLY A 87 1.55 -1.76 9.90
CA GLY A 87 1.19 -2.12 8.54
C GLY A 87 -0.31 -2.20 8.37
N LEU A 88 -0.80 -1.79 7.22
CA LEU A 88 -2.20 -1.87 6.86
C LEU A 88 -2.32 -2.61 5.53
N LYS A 89 -3.11 -3.67 5.51
CA LYS A 89 -3.31 -4.45 4.30
C LYS A 89 -4.48 -3.90 3.51
N LEU A 90 -4.24 -3.64 2.23
CA LEU A 90 -5.25 -3.13 1.30
C LEU A 90 -5.48 -4.14 0.19
N VAL A 91 -6.73 -4.28 -0.22
CA VAL A 91 -7.09 -5.11 -1.37
C VAL A 91 -8.07 -4.33 -2.23
N ILE A 92 -8.20 -4.74 -3.49
CA ILE A 92 -9.17 -4.14 -4.39
C ILE A 92 -10.55 -4.58 -3.93
N ARG A 93 -11.49 -3.64 -3.88
CA ARG A 93 -12.85 -3.96 -3.46
C ARG A 93 -13.41 -5.10 -4.29
N LYS A 94 -14.14 -5.98 -3.62
CA LYS A 94 -14.65 -7.20 -4.24
C LYS A 94 -15.48 -6.91 -5.49
N GLU A 95 -16.29 -5.89 -5.47
CA GLU A 95 -17.15 -5.56 -6.61
C GLU A 95 -16.37 -4.99 -7.80
N LEU A 96 -15.10 -4.67 -7.61
CA LEU A 96 -14.23 -4.20 -8.69
C LEU A 96 -13.34 -5.29 -9.26
N ARG A 97 -13.44 -6.49 -8.70
CA ARG A 97 -12.67 -7.63 -9.21
C ARG A 97 -13.44 -8.34 -10.30
N ASN A 98 -12.72 -8.83 -11.27
CA ASN A 98 -13.34 -9.61 -12.33
C ASN A 98 -13.45 -11.08 -11.94
#